data_82ec4b318177fd90a5eb313452cb02db
#
_entry.id   82ec4b318177fd90a5eb313452cb02db
#
_cell.length_a   1.000
_cell.length_b   1.000
_cell.length_c   1.000
_cell.angle_alpha   90.00
_cell.angle_beta   90.00
_cell.angle_gamma   90.00
#
_symmetry.space_group_name_H-M   'P 1'
#
loop_
_entity.id
_entity.type
_entity.pdbx_description
1 polymer ?
#
loop_
_entity_poly.entity_id
_entity_poly.type
_entity_poly.pdbx_seq_one_letter_code
_entity_poly.pdbx_strand_id
1 'polypeptide(L)'
;YQAAIRTFPRTVQFKVVSRRADVGRYLTGIMSDMEKETNPGTKELMVEQMKMIGDIGAHQGVTRRFFLAFPYENEGGLTRSPSFREIRSTIDRQAEGIRQTMALCGNEMISKENDDQYILEALYSIMSRAQSEERPFEQRQADVVARYAGADNIDFLAHPNIQLPVNDFIAPEYIDTEASPKYIVIDGTYYLFC
;
A
#
# COMPACT_ATOMS: atom_id res chain seq x y z
N TYR A 1 -8.88 -5.10 24.56
CA TYR A 1 -9.63 -4.73 23.35
C TYR A 1 -10.89 -3.91 23.63
N GLN A 2 -11.70 -4.21 24.65
CA GLN A 2 -12.91 -3.41 24.96
C GLN A 2 -12.60 -1.93 25.25
N ALA A 3 -11.49 -1.65 25.95
CA ALA A 3 -11.03 -0.28 26.20
C ALA A 3 -10.57 0.39 24.89
N ALA A 4 -9.90 -0.35 24.01
CA ALA A 4 -9.45 0.15 22.72
C ALA A 4 -10.61 0.58 21.82
N ILE A 5 -11.66 -0.23 21.73
CA ILE A 5 -12.83 0.07 20.90
C ILE A 5 -13.52 1.38 21.36
N ARG A 6 -13.49 1.70 22.66
CA ARG A 6 -14.07 2.94 23.18
C ARG A 6 -13.28 4.21 22.84
N THR A 7 -12.00 4.07 22.52
CA THR A 7 -11.13 5.21 22.14
C THR A 7 -11.11 5.47 20.65
N PHE A 8 -11.64 4.55 19.85
CA PHE A 8 -11.72 4.73 18.41
C PHE A 8 -12.74 5.81 18.02
N PRO A 9 -12.50 6.52 16.90
CA PRO A 9 -13.52 7.36 16.28
C PRO A 9 -14.80 6.56 16.02
N ARG A 10 -15.95 7.24 15.98
CA ARG A 10 -17.24 6.57 15.75
C ARG A 10 -17.28 5.74 14.48
N THR A 11 -16.61 6.22 13.45
CA THR A 11 -16.50 5.54 12.15
C THR A 11 -15.07 5.09 11.92
N VAL A 12 -14.80 3.81 12.12
CA VAL A 12 -13.50 3.18 11.88
C VAL A 12 -13.69 2.01 10.93
N GLN A 13 -12.85 1.93 9.92
CA GLN A 13 -12.80 0.80 8.99
C GLN A 13 -11.52 0.00 9.22
N PHE A 14 -11.68 -1.28 9.43
CA PHE A 14 -10.57 -2.24 9.39
C PHE A 14 -10.52 -2.86 8.00
N LYS A 15 -9.42 -2.63 7.29
CA LYS A 15 -9.18 -3.26 5.98
C LYS A 15 -8.07 -4.28 6.10
N VAL A 16 -8.33 -5.46 5.59
CA VAL A 16 -7.32 -6.53 5.49
C VAL A 16 -7.05 -6.76 4.01
N VAL A 17 -5.84 -6.46 3.60
CA VAL A 17 -5.39 -6.69 2.22
C VAL A 17 -4.46 -7.89 2.23
N SER A 18 -4.92 -8.99 1.62
CA SER A 18 -4.12 -10.18 1.40
C SER A 18 -3.46 -10.07 0.03
N ARG A 19 -2.15 -10.25 -0.03
CA ARG A 19 -1.38 -10.26 -1.29
C ARG A 19 -0.53 -11.51 -1.34
N ARG A 20 -0.18 -11.94 -2.53
CA ARG A 20 0.90 -12.93 -2.68
C ARG A 20 2.16 -12.36 -2.09
N ALA A 21 2.93 -13.17 -1.39
CA ALA A 21 4.21 -12.73 -0.85
C ALA A 21 5.13 -12.33 -2.00
N ASP A 22 5.63 -11.10 -1.97
CA ASP A 22 6.68 -10.68 -2.89
C ASP A 22 8.01 -11.29 -2.44
N VAL A 23 8.22 -12.53 -2.89
CA VAL A 23 9.48 -13.24 -2.65
C VAL A 23 10.59 -12.74 -3.58
N GLY A 24 10.25 -12.05 -4.66
CA GLY A 24 11.21 -11.56 -5.65
C GLY A 24 12.25 -10.62 -5.05
N ARG A 25 11.80 -9.64 -4.28
CA ARG A 25 12.69 -8.70 -3.58
C ARG A 25 13.64 -9.40 -2.61
N TYR A 26 13.12 -10.40 -1.88
CA TYR A 26 13.93 -11.17 -0.95
C TYR A 26 14.96 -12.04 -1.69
N LEU A 27 14.57 -12.69 -2.78
CA LEU A 27 15.47 -13.47 -3.62
C LEU A 27 16.56 -12.60 -4.25
N THR A 28 16.20 -11.39 -4.72
CA THR A 28 17.20 -10.43 -5.25
C THR A 28 18.22 -10.02 -4.17
N GLY A 29 17.76 -9.84 -2.91
CA GLY A 29 18.66 -9.58 -1.79
C GLY A 29 19.68 -10.72 -1.58
N ILE A 30 19.18 -11.98 -1.51
CA ILE A 30 20.03 -13.14 -1.37
C ILE A 30 21.02 -13.28 -2.55
N MET A 31 20.58 -13.02 -3.78
CA MET A 31 21.48 -13.05 -4.96
C MET A 31 22.60 -12.02 -4.84
N SER A 32 22.29 -10.80 -4.44
CA SER A 32 23.30 -9.76 -4.21
C SER A 32 24.29 -10.11 -3.11
N ASP A 33 23.83 -10.77 -2.06
CA ASP A 33 24.71 -11.22 -0.98
C ASP A 33 25.55 -12.42 -1.40
N MET A 34 25.00 -13.33 -2.23
CA MET A 34 25.73 -14.47 -2.79
C MET A 34 26.85 -14.04 -3.72
N GLU A 35 26.70 -12.92 -4.44
CA GLU A 35 27.79 -12.36 -5.27
C GLU A 35 28.99 -11.93 -4.43
N LYS A 36 28.74 -11.43 -3.22
CA LYS A 36 29.79 -10.94 -2.29
C LYS A 36 30.39 -12.05 -1.44
N GLU A 37 29.68 -13.17 -1.31
CA GLU A 37 30.15 -14.31 -0.51
C GLU A 37 31.33 -15.02 -1.19
N THR A 38 32.33 -15.41 -0.42
CA THR A 38 33.53 -16.09 -0.92
C THR A 38 33.58 -17.57 -0.58
N ASN A 39 32.83 -17.98 0.45
CA ASN A 39 32.82 -19.38 0.91
C ASN A 39 31.87 -20.22 0.03
N PRO A 40 32.36 -21.27 -0.63
CA PRO A 40 31.55 -22.10 -1.52
C PRO A 40 30.43 -22.85 -0.78
N GLY A 41 30.64 -23.29 0.45
CA GLY A 41 29.61 -23.95 1.24
C GLY A 41 28.47 -23.02 1.63
N THR A 42 28.79 -21.76 1.94
CA THR A 42 27.75 -20.74 2.21
C THR A 42 26.95 -20.44 0.95
N LYS A 43 27.59 -20.37 -0.22
CA LYS A 43 26.89 -20.18 -1.50
C LYS A 43 25.90 -21.30 -1.79
N GLU A 44 26.28 -22.55 -1.53
CA GLU A 44 25.42 -23.71 -1.74
C GLU A 44 24.16 -23.63 -0.84
N LEU A 45 24.34 -23.28 0.44
CA LEU A 45 23.22 -23.06 1.36
C LEU A 45 22.31 -21.91 0.90
N MET A 46 22.86 -20.81 0.37
CA MET A 46 22.06 -19.71 -0.18
C MET A 46 21.25 -20.17 -1.40
N VAL A 47 21.78 -21.00 -2.27
CA VAL A 47 21.06 -21.56 -3.41
C VAL A 47 19.89 -22.45 -2.94
N GLU A 48 20.11 -23.29 -1.93
CA GLU A 48 19.03 -24.12 -1.35
C GLU A 48 17.96 -23.27 -0.69
N GLN A 49 18.36 -22.23 0.05
CA GLN A 49 17.43 -21.28 0.64
C GLN A 49 16.59 -20.56 -0.42
N MET A 50 17.21 -20.13 -1.53
CA MET A 50 16.48 -19.51 -2.64
C MET A 50 15.44 -20.44 -3.26
N LYS A 51 15.78 -21.72 -3.46
CA LYS A 51 14.82 -22.72 -3.95
C LYS A 51 13.65 -22.90 -3.00
N MET A 52 13.92 -23.09 -1.71
CA MET A 52 12.89 -23.26 -0.69
C MET A 52 11.95 -22.04 -0.64
N ILE A 53 12.48 -20.83 -0.68
CA ILE A 53 11.69 -19.58 -0.65
C ILE A 53 10.89 -19.42 -1.95
N GLY A 54 11.48 -19.75 -3.10
CA GLY A 54 10.79 -19.75 -4.38
C GLY A 54 9.58 -20.69 -4.39
N ASP A 55 9.75 -21.90 -3.86
CA ASP A 55 8.68 -22.89 -3.76
C ASP A 55 7.56 -22.47 -2.80
N ILE A 56 7.90 -21.91 -1.64
CA ILE A 56 6.92 -21.35 -0.69
C ILE A 56 6.17 -20.17 -1.32
N GLY A 57 6.88 -19.27 -1.97
CA GLY A 57 6.30 -18.07 -2.61
C GLY A 57 5.35 -18.44 -3.75
N ALA A 58 5.71 -19.44 -4.55
CA ALA A 58 4.89 -19.88 -5.69
C ALA A 58 3.57 -20.55 -5.25
N HIS A 59 3.55 -21.23 -4.10
CA HIS A 59 2.42 -22.08 -3.74
C HIS A 59 1.59 -21.59 -2.54
N GLN A 60 2.16 -20.87 -1.58
CA GLN A 60 1.47 -20.59 -0.30
C GLN A 60 1.79 -19.25 0.34
N GLY A 61 2.68 -18.45 -0.21
CA GLY A 61 3.09 -17.19 0.38
C GLY A 61 2.00 -16.13 0.30
N VAL A 62 1.21 -15.97 1.37
CA VAL A 62 0.25 -14.87 1.49
C VAL A 62 0.68 -13.94 2.61
N THR A 63 0.95 -12.70 2.29
CA THR A 63 1.12 -11.63 3.27
C THR A 63 -0.20 -10.91 3.49
N ARG A 64 -0.47 -10.54 4.73
CA ARG A 64 -1.64 -9.75 5.09
C ARG A 64 -1.19 -8.42 5.66
N ARG A 65 -1.71 -7.35 5.09
CA ARG A 65 -1.55 -5.99 5.63
C ARG A 65 -2.88 -5.57 6.25
N PHE A 66 -2.81 -5.04 7.45
CA PHE A 66 -3.97 -4.54 8.18
C PHE A 66 -3.92 -3.02 8.17
N PHE A 67 -4.98 -2.39 7.70
CA PHE A 67 -5.12 -0.95 7.69
C PHE A 67 -6.28 -0.56 8.59
N LEU A 68 -6.09 0.50 9.33
CA LEU A 68 -7.13 1.16 10.08
C LEU A 68 -7.36 2.52 9.45
N ALA A 69 -8.54 2.76 8.92
CA ALA A 69 -8.92 4.01 8.29
C ALA A 69 -10.06 4.66 9.06
N PHE A 70 -9.97 5.96 9.27
CA PHE A 70 -11.01 6.75 9.91
C PHE A 70 -11.13 8.11 9.20
N PRO A 71 -12.36 8.64 9.06
CA PRO A 71 -12.58 9.95 8.48
C PRO A 71 -12.25 11.06 9.47
N TYR A 72 -11.93 12.23 8.96
CA TYR A 72 -11.98 13.45 9.74
C TYR A 72 -13.44 13.82 9.97
N GLU A 73 -13.85 13.94 11.23
CA GLU A 73 -15.16 14.42 11.61
C GLU A 73 -15.05 15.87 12.11
N ASN A 74 -15.77 16.79 11.47
CA ASN A 74 -15.79 18.18 11.91
C ASN A 74 -16.74 18.34 13.12
N GLU A 75 -16.18 18.37 14.31
CA GLU A 75 -16.94 18.55 15.55
C GLU A 75 -17.42 20.01 15.77
N GLY A 76 -16.93 20.95 14.96
CA GLY A 76 -17.15 22.40 15.17
C GLY A 76 -18.45 22.98 14.62
N GLY A 77 -19.37 22.16 14.09
CA GLY A 77 -20.64 22.64 13.52
C GLY A 77 -20.47 23.43 12.20
N LEU A 78 -21.62 23.89 11.65
CA LEU A 78 -21.70 24.52 10.31
C LEU A 78 -21.12 25.94 10.21
N THR A 79 -20.60 26.51 11.30
CA THR A 79 -20.27 27.94 11.35
C THR A 79 -18.87 28.32 10.88
N ARG A 80 -17.94 27.35 10.80
CA ARG A 80 -16.57 27.63 10.33
C ARG A 80 -15.95 26.41 9.66
N SER A 81 -15.43 26.61 8.45
CA SER A 81 -14.58 25.60 7.81
C SER A 81 -13.22 25.58 8.49
N PRO A 82 -12.75 24.44 9.02
CA PRO A 82 -11.45 24.35 9.64
C PRO A 82 -10.33 24.54 8.60
N SER A 83 -9.22 25.12 9.02
CA SER A 83 -8.03 25.21 8.19
C SER A 83 -7.39 23.83 8.01
N PHE A 84 -6.61 23.65 6.93
CA PHE A 84 -5.88 22.40 6.69
C PHE A 84 -4.98 22.00 7.88
N ARG A 85 -4.38 22.99 8.54
CA ARG A 85 -3.53 22.77 9.71
C ARG A 85 -4.31 22.23 10.92
N GLU A 86 -5.51 22.73 11.14
CA GLU A 86 -6.41 22.25 12.21
C GLU A 86 -6.88 20.82 11.92
N ILE A 87 -7.25 20.54 10.68
CA ILE A 87 -7.63 19.19 10.23
C ILE A 87 -6.49 18.21 10.48
N ARG A 88 -5.28 18.52 9.98
CA ARG A 88 -4.10 17.70 10.15
C ARG A 88 -3.80 17.44 11.64
N SER A 89 -3.74 18.48 12.45
CA SER A 89 -3.48 18.35 13.89
C SER A 89 -4.51 17.46 14.61
N THR A 90 -5.77 17.51 14.18
CA THR A 90 -6.82 16.66 14.76
C THR A 90 -6.65 15.20 14.36
N ILE A 91 -6.35 14.94 13.07
CA ILE A 91 -6.09 13.59 12.57
C ILE A 91 -4.85 12.99 13.25
N ASP A 92 -3.75 13.74 13.35
CA ASP A 92 -2.51 13.29 13.98
C ASP A 92 -2.74 12.91 15.45
N ARG A 93 -3.49 13.73 16.19
CA ARG A 93 -3.85 13.44 17.58
C ARG A 93 -4.72 12.18 17.73
N GLN A 94 -5.70 11.99 16.84
CA GLN A 94 -6.54 10.80 16.84
C GLN A 94 -5.72 9.55 16.49
N ALA A 95 -4.86 9.63 15.47
CA ALA A 95 -3.98 8.55 15.08
C ALA A 95 -3.03 8.13 16.22
N GLU A 96 -2.46 9.11 16.93
CA GLU A 96 -1.59 8.86 18.07
C GLU A 96 -2.35 8.17 19.23
N GLY A 97 -3.57 8.61 19.54
CA GLY A 97 -4.41 7.95 20.54
C GLY A 97 -4.73 6.50 20.20
N ILE A 98 -5.04 6.23 18.93
CA ILE A 98 -5.29 4.87 18.43
C ILE A 98 -4.01 4.04 18.55
N ARG A 99 -2.85 4.57 18.14
CA ARG A 99 -1.56 3.89 18.19
C ARG A 99 -1.21 3.46 19.62
N GLN A 100 -1.33 4.38 20.57
CA GLN A 100 -1.06 4.10 21.98
C GLN A 100 -1.99 3.03 22.53
N THR A 101 -3.25 3.10 22.20
CA THR A 101 -4.24 2.11 22.65
C THR A 101 -4.00 0.73 22.05
N MET A 102 -3.64 0.66 20.78
CA MET A 102 -3.29 -0.60 20.11
C MET A 102 -2.00 -1.20 20.69
N ALA A 103 -1.01 -0.37 21.02
CA ALA A 103 0.20 -0.81 21.69
C ALA A 103 -0.09 -1.45 23.07
N LEU A 104 -1.00 -0.87 23.85
CA LEU A 104 -1.47 -1.47 25.11
C LEU A 104 -2.16 -2.83 24.92
N CYS A 105 -2.70 -3.08 23.73
CA CYS A 105 -3.30 -4.37 23.36
C CYS A 105 -2.26 -5.36 22.78
N GLY A 106 -0.99 -5.00 22.74
CA GLY A 106 0.08 -5.84 22.19
C GLY A 106 0.19 -5.79 20.66
N ASN A 107 -0.40 -4.79 20.02
CA ASN A 107 -0.30 -4.59 18.57
C ASN A 107 0.53 -3.34 18.27
N GLU A 108 1.59 -3.52 17.51
CA GLU A 108 2.39 -2.42 17.01
C GLU A 108 1.76 -1.86 15.74
N MET A 109 1.51 -0.55 15.72
CA MET A 109 1.06 0.16 14.52
C MET A 109 2.25 0.87 13.88
N ILE A 110 2.52 0.51 12.63
CA ILE A 110 3.53 1.16 11.81
C ILE A 110 2.95 2.48 11.34
N SER A 111 3.55 3.59 11.76
CA SER A 111 3.31 4.92 11.22
C SER A 111 4.56 5.36 10.49
N LYS A 112 4.47 5.42 9.16
CA LYS A 112 5.51 6.06 8.35
C LYS A 112 5.07 7.49 8.08
N GLU A 113 5.60 8.43 8.86
CA GLU A 113 5.36 9.84 8.63
C GLU A 113 5.99 10.27 7.31
N ASN A 114 5.19 10.96 6.46
CA ASN A 114 5.62 11.56 5.20
C ASN A 114 6.19 10.57 4.15
N ASP A 115 5.82 9.30 4.19
CA ASP A 115 6.18 8.34 3.15
C ASP A 115 5.06 8.28 2.09
N ASP A 116 5.08 9.21 1.16
CA ASP A 116 4.10 9.29 0.06
C ASP A 116 4.10 8.00 -0.77
N GLN A 117 5.25 7.38 -0.95
CA GLN A 117 5.37 6.11 -1.66
C GLN A 117 4.60 4.99 -0.95
N TYR A 118 4.70 4.91 0.37
CA TYR A 118 3.97 3.91 1.16
C TYR A 118 2.45 4.10 1.06
N ILE A 119 2.00 5.36 1.10
CA ILE A 119 0.57 5.69 0.95
C ILE A 119 0.09 5.32 -0.44
N LEU A 120 0.83 5.67 -1.49
CA LEU A 120 0.51 5.33 -2.87
C LEU A 120 0.49 3.81 -3.09
N GLU A 121 1.46 3.07 -2.57
CA GLU A 121 1.49 1.60 -2.62
C GLU A 121 0.26 1.00 -1.93
N ALA A 122 -0.11 1.52 -0.75
CA ALA A 122 -1.28 1.07 -0.03
C ALA A 122 -2.56 1.34 -0.82
N LEU A 123 -2.73 2.54 -1.37
CA LEU A 123 -3.87 2.90 -2.21
C LEU A 123 -3.92 2.06 -3.48
N TYR A 124 -2.79 1.87 -4.17
CA TYR A 124 -2.70 1.02 -5.35
C TYR A 124 -3.14 -0.42 -5.04
N SER A 125 -2.70 -0.97 -3.91
CA SER A 125 -3.08 -2.32 -3.49
C SER A 125 -4.57 -2.48 -3.16
N ILE A 126 -5.26 -1.39 -2.82
CA ILE A 126 -6.69 -1.38 -2.50
C ILE A 126 -7.53 -1.11 -3.75
N MET A 127 -7.12 -0.13 -4.56
CA MET A 127 -7.90 0.35 -5.70
C MET A 127 -7.71 -0.51 -6.95
N SER A 128 -6.50 -0.98 -7.19
CA SER A 128 -6.13 -1.81 -8.36
C SER A 128 -5.62 -3.19 -7.91
N ARG A 129 -6.47 -3.92 -7.20
CA ARG A 129 -6.09 -5.17 -6.54
C ARG A 129 -5.48 -6.19 -7.50
N ALA A 130 -6.17 -6.49 -8.61
CA ALA A 130 -5.71 -7.48 -9.59
C ALA A 130 -4.33 -7.10 -10.15
N GLN A 131 -4.17 -5.86 -10.59
CA GLN A 131 -2.90 -5.38 -11.12
C GLN A 131 -1.79 -5.37 -10.07
N SER A 132 -2.12 -5.01 -8.82
CA SER A 132 -1.14 -4.97 -7.74
C SER A 132 -0.60 -6.36 -7.35
N GLU A 133 -1.31 -7.44 -7.69
CA GLU A 133 -0.84 -8.82 -7.50
C GLU A 133 0.12 -9.25 -8.61
N GLU A 134 -0.03 -8.71 -9.82
CA GLU A 134 0.81 -9.03 -10.97
C GLU A 134 2.02 -8.11 -11.11
N ARG A 135 1.84 -6.82 -10.78
CA ARG A 135 2.85 -5.78 -10.94
C ARG A 135 3.12 -5.07 -9.61
N PRO A 136 4.34 -5.16 -9.06
CA PRO A 136 4.74 -4.38 -7.89
C PRO A 136 4.58 -2.87 -8.13
N PHE A 137 4.35 -2.10 -7.05
CA PHE A 137 4.13 -0.66 -7.15
C PHE A 137 5.31 0.09 -7.78
N GLU A 138 6.53 -0.35 -7.53
CA GLU A 138 7.74 0.22 -8.12
C GLU A 138 7.74 0.11 -9.65
N GLN A 139 7.27 -1.00 -10.20
CA GLN A 139 7.12 -1.16 -11.64
C GLN A 139 6.02 -0.24 -12.19
N ARG A 140 4.87 -0.15 -11.49
CA ARG A 140 3.80 0.79 -11.86
C ARG A 140 4.32 2.23 -11.86
N GLN A 141 5.09 2.61 -10.85
CA GLN A 141 5.68 3.93 -10.76
C GLN A 141 6.63 4.21 -11.94
N ALA A 142 7.49 3.25 -12.28
CA ALA A 142 8.40 3.36 -13.42
C ALA A 142 7.63 3.52 -14.75
N ASP A 143 6.56 2.76 -14.96
CA ASP A 143 5.72 2.82 -16.16
C ASP A 143 5.01 4.18 -16.28
N VAL A 144 4.50 4.73 -15.16
CA VAL A 144 3.87 6.06 -15.14
C VAL A 144 4.91 7.14 -15.49
N VAL A 145 6.06 7.13 -14.83
CA VAL A 145 7.15 8.09 -15.10
C VAL A 145 7.63 7.98 -16.53
N ALA A 146 7.81 6.76 -17.06
CA ALA A 146 8.24 6.54 -18.44
C ALA A 146 7.22 7.06 -19.46
N ARG A 147 5.91 6.95 -19.17
CA ARG A 147 4.84 7.50 -20.01
C ARG A 147 4.97 9.01 -20.15
N TYR A 148 5.13 9.71 -19.04
CA TYR A 148 5.30 11.16 -19.06
C TYR A 148 6.61 11.59 -19.70
N ALA A 149 7.71 10.91 -19.43
CA ALA A 149 9.00 11.20 -20.06
C ALA A 149 8.97 10.96 -21.59
N GLY A 150 8.26 9.94 -22.05
CA GLY A 150 8.16 9.59 -23.47
C GLY A 150 7.14 10.42 -24.24
N ALA A 151 5.94 10.59 -23.68
CA ALA A 151 4.83 11.27 -24.37
C ALA A 151 4.95 12.81 -24.32
N ASP A 152 5.35 13.34 -23.16
CA ASP A 152 5.33 14.78 -22.90
C ASP A 152 6.73 15.41 -22.93
N ASN A 153 7.78 14.64 -23.25
CA ASN A 153 9.18 15.07 -23.23
C ASN A 153 9.59 15.76 -21.93
N ILE A 154 9.04 15.29 -20.80
CA ILE A 154 9.33 15.87 -19.49
C ILE A 154 10.69 15.39 -19.01
N ASP A 155 11.63 16.32 -18.86
CA ASP A 155 12.91 16.07 -18.21
C ASP A 155 12.78 16.19 -16.70
N PHE A 156 12.61 15.06 -16.03
CA PHE A 156 12.49 15.02 -14.55
C PHE A 156 13.76 15.47 -13.83
N LEU A 157 14.92 15.44 -14.49
CA LEU A 157 16.17 15.94 -13.92
C LEU A 157 16.19 17.48 -13.94
N ALA A 158 15.65 18.08 -15.01
CA ALA A 158 15.51 19.52 -15.10
C ALA A 158 14.35 20.07 -14.26
N HIS A 159 13.32 19.23 -14.00
CA HIS A 159 12.11 19.61 -13.27
C HIS A 159 11.83 18.68 -12.08
N PRO A 160 12.68 18.68 -11.03
CA PRO A 160 12.57 17.72 -9.91
C PRO A 160 11.29 17.90 -9.06
N ASN A 161 10.60 19.03 -9.20
CA ASN A 161 9.38 19.33 -8.44
C ASN A 161 8.09 19.13 -9.26
N ILE A 162 8.15 18.42 -10.39
CA ILE A 162 6.95 18.15 -11.18
C ILE A 162 5.99 17.27 -10.38
N GLN A 163 4.72 17.66 -10.36
CA GLN A 163 3.65 16.92 -9.70
C GLN A 163 2.91 16.10 -10.74
N LEU A 164 2.91 14.77 -10.57
CA LEU A 164 2.11 13.87 -11.38
C LEU A 164 0.77 13.57 -10.68
N PRO A 165 -0.32 13.37 -11.45
CA PRO A 165 -1.61 13.03 -10.88
C PRO A 165 -1.58 11.71 -10.10
N VAL A 166 -2.07 11.72 -8.87
CA VAL A 166 -2.13 10.52 -8.03
C VAL A 166 -2.92 9.39 -8.70
N ASN A 167 -3.96 9.75 -9.44
CA ASN A 167 -4.81 8.78 -10.16
C ASN A 167 -4.03 7.91 -11.13
N ASP A 168 -2.98 8.43 -11.77
CA ASP A 168 -2.18 7.65 -12.72
C ASP A 168 -1.44 6.49 -12.06
N PHE A 169 -1.18 6.62 -10.76
CA PHE A 169 -0.52 5.58 -9.97
C PHE A 169 -1.50 4.56 -9.39
N ILE A 170 -2.70 4.99 -9.00
CA ILE A 170 -3.62 4.17 -8.21
C ILE A 170 -4.91 3.78 -8.93
N ALA A 171 -5.28 4.49 -10.00
CA ALA A 171 -6.52 4.18 -10.70
C ALA A 171 -6.44 2.84 -11.44
N PRO A 172 -7.54 2.08 -11.45
CA PRO A 172 -7.66 0.90 -12.29
C PRO A 172 -7.58 1.26 -13.77
N GLU A 173 -7.09 0.36 -14.60
CA GLU A 173 -7.02 0.58 -16.05
C GLU A 173 -8.37 0.39 -16.74
N TYR A 174 -9.22 -0.47 -16.15
CA TYR A 174 -10.52 -0.78 -16.70
C TYR A 174 -11.59 -0.84 -15.62
N ILE A 175 -12.71 -0.16 -15.86
CA ILE A 175 -13.90 -0.24 -15.02
C ILE A 175 -15.11 -0.49 -15.91
N ASP A 176 -15.82 -1.59 -15.69
CA ASP A 176 -17.09 -1.90 -16.32
C ASP A 176 -18.21 -1.79 -15.30
N THR A 177 -19.05 -0.77 -15.47
CA THR A 177 -20.23 -0.52 -14.64
C THR A 177 -21.52 -1.05 -15.29
N GLU A 178 -21.45 -1.53 -16.52
CA GLU A 178 -22.61 -1.97 -17.30
C GLU A 178 -22.77 -3.50 -17.31
N ALA A 179 -21.75 -4.24 -16.86
CA ALA A 179 -21.76 -5.71 -16.87
C ALA A 179 -22.95 -6.30 -16.11
N SER A 180 -23.41 -5.66 -15.03
CA SER A 180 -24.59 -6.09 -14.28
C SER A 180 -25.05 -5.01 -13.30
N PRO A 181 -26.38 -4.94 -13.00
CA PRO A 181 -26.87 -4.03 -11.96
C PRO A 181 -26.46 -4.45 -10.53
N LYS A 182 -25.88 -5.62 -10.34
CA LYS A 182 -25.53 -6.18 -9.02
C LYS A 182 -24.04 -6.11 -8.69
N TYR A 183 -23.20 -5.87 -9.67
CA TYR A 183 -21.75 -5.80 -9.48
C TYR A 183 -21.11 -4.90 -10.53
N ILE A 184 -19.93 -4.42 -10.22
CA ILE A 184 -19.03 -3.77 -11.17
C ILE A 184 -17.80 -4.64 -11.36
N VAL A 185 -17.16 -4.53 -12.52
CA VAL A 185 -15.88 -5.19 -12.79
C VAL A 185 -14.79 -4.13 -12.83
N ILE A 186 -13.77 -4.32 -12.01
CA ILE A 186 -12.59 -3.45 -11.97
C ILE A 186 -11.38 -4.31 -12.25
N ASP A 187 -10.67 -4.06 -13.36
CA ASP A 187 -9.50 -4.84 -13.80
C ASP A 187 -9.73 -6.36 -13.75
N GLY A 188 -10.90 -6.81 -14.21
CA GLY A 188 -11.28 -8.21 -14.23
C GLY A 188 -11.76 -8.78 -12.87
N THR A 189 -11.78 -7.99 -11.81
CA THR A 189 -12.27 -8.39 -10.49
C THR A 189 -13.72 -7.93 -10.30
N TYR A 190 -14.58 -8.84 -9.84
CA TYR A 190 -15.99 -8.56 -9.59
C TYR A 190 -16.21 -7.99 -8.19
N TYR A 191 -16.87 -6.83 -8.10
CA TYR A 191 -17.26 -6.19 -6.85
C TYR A 191 -18.77 -6.18 -6.73
N LEU A 192 -19.29 -6.97 -5.79
CA LEU A 192 -20.73 -7.07 -5.51
C LEU A 192 -21.19 -5.90 -4.62
N PHE A 193 -22.36 -5.37 -4.92
CA PHE A 193 -23.05 -4.45 -4.02
C PHE A 193 -23.88 -5.25 -3.02
N CYS A 194 -23.60 -5.06 -1.73
CA CYS A 194 -24.34 -5.66 -0.61
C CYS A 194 -25.25 -4.63 0.04
#